data_7a0a5a3ebf373adc61766e6974c63cf1
#
_entry.id   7a0a5a3ebf373adc61766e6974c63cf1
#
_cell.length_a   1.000
_cell.length_b   1.000
_cell.length_c   1.000
_cell.angle_alpha   90.00
_cell.angle_beta   90.00
_cell.angle_gamma   90.00
#
_symmetry.space_group_name_H-M   'P 1'
#
loop_
_entity.id
_entity.type
_entity.pdbx_description
1 polymer ?
#
loop_
_entity_poly.entity_id
_entity_poly.type
_entity_poly.pdbx_seq_one_letter_code
_entity_poly.pdbx_strand_id
1 'polypeptide(L)'
;MPEYIYIIHPFRHGFFESPTPQEAGILDEHFHYLQVAASAGTVLLAGPCTDDTFGLVIFRAANEDAANTFMFNDPSVKKNVMLAELHPMRISVQGQ
;
A
#
# COMPACT_ATOMS: atom_id res chain seq x y z
N MET A 1 9.44 2.93 16.48
CA MET A 1 8.41 3.70 15.75
C MET A 1 7.11 2.93 15.73
N PRO A 2 5.97 3.61 15.84
CA PRO A 2 4.68 2.95 15.72
C PRO A 2 4.47 2.29 14.36
N GLU A 3 3.66 1.25 14.33
CA GLU A 3 3.27 0.58 13.09
C GLU A 3 1.88 1.03 12.67
N TYR A 4 1.67 0.96 11.36
CA TYR A 4 0.40 1.30 10.71
C TYR A 4 0.14 0.29 9.61
N ILE A 5 -1.13 0.18 9.23
CA ILE A 5 -1.53 -0.58 8.05
C ILE A 5 -2.36 0.32 7.17
N TYR A 6 -2.14 0.29 5.86
CA TYR A 6 -3.16 0.78 4.96
C TYR A 6 -3.61 -0.33 4.04
N ILE A 7 -4.91 -0.31 3.77
CA ILE A 7 -5.59 -1.28 2.92
C ILE A 7 -5.97 -0.56 1.65
N ILE A 8 -5.66 -1.16 0.50
CA ILE A 8 -5.99 -0.60 -0.80
C ILE A 8 -6.86 -1.56 -1.58
N HIS A 9 -7.79 -1.01 -2.35
CA HIS A 9 -8.58 -1.78 -3.29
C HIS A 9 -8.86 -0.93 -4.53
N PRO A 10 -9.13 -1.60 -5.68
CA PRO A 10 -9.29 -0.87 -6.94
C PRO A 10 -10.43 0.13 -6.89
N PHE A 11 -10.21 1.28 -7.54
CA PHE A 11 -11.22 2.32 -7.65
C PHE A 11 -12.38 1.89 -8.52
N ARG A 12 -12.15 1.04 -9.54
CA ARG A 12 -13.17 0.63 -10.49
C ARG A 12 -13.27 -0.89 -10.60
N HIS A 13 -14.43 -1.37 -11.02
CA HIS A 13 -14.63 -2.77 -11.36
C HIS A 13 -13.81 -3.14 -12.60
N GLY A 14 -13.38 -4.40 -12.66
CA GLY A 14 -12.65 -4.92 -13.81
C GLY A 14 -11.19 -4.51 -13.88
N PHE A 15 -10.69 -3.87 -12.83
CA PHE A 15 -9.30 -3.41 -12.80
C PHE A 15 -8.30 -4.57 -12.98
N PHE A 16 -8.50 -5.66 -12.24
CA PHE A 16 -7.56 -6.80 -12.29
C PHE A 16 -7.72 -7.63 -13.55
N GLU A 17 -8.94 -7.72 -14.09
CA GLU A 17 -9.21 -8.50 -15.29
C GLU A 17 -8.71 -7.78 -16.55
N SER A 18 -8.80 -6.45 -16.55
CA SER A 18 -8.50 -5.68 -17.76
C SER A 18 -7.95 -4.29 -17.40
N PRO A 19 -6.72 -4.23 -16.85
CA PRO A 19 -6.10 -2.94 -16.54
C PRO A 19 -5.76 -2.19 -17.82
N THR A 20 -5.94 -0.87 -17.80
CA THR A 20 -5.48 -0.04 -18.90
C THR A 20 -3.95 0.04 -18.87
N PRO A 21 -3.28 0.40 -19.99
CA PRO A 21 -1.83 0.61 -19.98
C PRO A 21 -1.39 1.64 -18.94
N GLN A 22 -2.19 2.69 -18.73
CA GLN A 22 -1.89 3.71 -17.73
C GLN A 22 -1.95 3.12 -16.33
N GLU A 23 -2.97 2.32 -16.03
CA GLU A 23 -3.11 1.65 -14.73
C GLU A 23 -1.96 0.69 -14.48
N ALA A 24 -1.56 -0.07 -15.48
CA ALA A 24 -0.42 -0.99 -15.37
C ALA A 24 0.87 -0.24 -15.04
N GLY A 25 1.11 0.90 -15.69
CA GLY A 25 2.27 1.73 -15.41
C GLY A 25 2.26 2.30 -13.99
N ILE A 26 1.09 2.70 -13.50
CA ILE A 26 0.94 3.19 -12.13
C ILE A 26 1.19 2.08 -11.11
N LEU A 27 0.76 0.85 -11.40
CA LEU A 27 1.06 -0.30 -10.55
C LEU A 27 2.56 -0.58 -10.48
N ASP A 28 3.28 -0.43 -11.57
CA ASP A 28 4.73 -0.59 -11.57
C ASP A 28 5.39 0.47 -10.67
N GLU A 29 4.93 1.71 -10.73
CA GLU A 29 5.40 2.79 -9.85
C GLU A 29 5.07 2.48 -8.38
N HIS A 30 3.89 1.94 -8.11
CA HIS A 30 3.45 1.53 -6.78
C HIS A 30 4.39 0.46 -6.20
N PHE A 31 4.69 -0.59 -6.97
CA PHE A 31 5.61 -1.63 -6.50
C PHE A 31 6.99 -1.08 -6.23
N HIS A 32 7.50 -0.20 -7.09
CA HIS A 32 8.80 0.42 -6.90
C HIS A 32 8.82 1.26 -5.62
N TYR A 33 7.79 2.05 -5.39
CA TYR A 33 7.64 2.87 -4.18
C TYR A 33 7.74 2.01 -2.92
N LEU A 34 7.01 0.88 -2.88
CA LEU A 34 7.03 -0.03 -1.74
C LEU A 34 8.36 -0.76 -1.59
N GLN A 35 9.01 -1.15 -2.69
CA GLN A 35 10.30 -1.81 -2.66
C GLN A 35 11.39 -0.89 -2.07
N VAL A 36 11.39 0.37 -2.48
CA VAL A 36 12.33 1.37 -1.93
C VAL A 36 12.09 1.53 -0.44
N ALA A 37 10.83 1.67 -0.03
CA ALA A 37 10.48 1.83 1.38
C ALA A 37 10.82 0.58 2.21
N ALA A 38 10.66 -0.61 1.64
CA ALA A 38 11.04 -1.85 2.30
C ALA A 38 12.56 -1.93 2.51
N SER A 39 13.32 -1.54 1.50
CA SER A 39 14.79 -1.50 1.59
C SER A 39 15.26 -0.51 2.66
N ALA A 40 14.52 0.55 2.88
CA ALA A 40 14.82 1.54 3.93
C ALA A 40 14.33 1.13 5.32
N GLY A 41 13.62 0.01 5.44
CA GLY A 41 13.07 -0.47 6.71
C GLY A 41 11.74 0.16 7.10
N THR A 42 11.17 1.00 6.24
CA THR A 42 9.87 1.64 6.50
C THR A 42 8.73 0.64 6.33
N VAL A 43 8.69 -0.08 5.20
CA VAL A 43 7.70 -1.11 4.95
C VAL A 43 8.17 -2.42 5.52
N LEU A 44 7.34 -3.06 6.33
CA LEU A 44 7.65 -4.36 6.93
C LEU A 44 7.20 -5.50 6.03
N LEU A 45 6.02 -5.38 5.45
CA LEU A 45 5.52 -6.30 4.44
C LEU A 45 4.40 -5.63 3.64
N ALA A 46 4.19 -6.07 2.43
CA ALA A 46 3.12 -5.58 1.58
C ALA A 46 2.78 -6.63 0.54
N GLY A 47 1.54 -6.66 0.12
CA GLY A 47 1.12 -7.54 -0.96
C GLY A 47 -0.38 -7.55 -1.14
N PRO A 48 -0.85 -8.05 -2.28
CA PRO A 48 -2.28 -8.21 -2.53
C PRO A 48 -2.80 -9.52 -1.99
N CYS A 49 -4.10 -9.56 -1.67
CA CYS A 49 -4.80 -10.82 -1.50
C CYS A 49 -4.99 -11.45 -2.88
N THR A 50 -4.76 -12.75 -2.97
CA THR A 50 -4.76 -13.43 -4.27
C THR A 50 -6.15 -13.71 -4.82
N ASP A 51 -7.19 -13.36 -4.05
CA ASP A 51 -8.59 -13.40 -4.51
C ASP A 51 -9.07 -12.06 -5.07
N ASP A 52 -8.14 -11.11 -5.27
CA ASP A 52 -8.40 -9.78 -5.84
C ASP A 52 -9.31 -8.89 -4.99
N THR A 53 -9.42 -9.16 -3.68
CA THR A 53 -10.27 -8.36 -2.81
C THR A 53 -9.61 -7.06 -2.37
N PHE A 54 -8.38 -7.13 -1.89
CA PHE A 54 -7.64 -5.94 -1.44
C PHE A 54 -6.15 -6.25 -1.38
N GLY A 55 -5.35 -5.19 -1.22
CA GLY A 55 -3.94 -5.30 -0.87
C GLY A 55 -3.70 -4.62 0.46
N LEU A 56 -2.56 -4.90 1.09
CA LEU A 56 -2.22 -4.26 2.35
C LEU A 56 -0.74 -3.90 2.39
N VAL A 57 -0.45 -2.88 3.21
CA VAL A 57 0.92 -2.44 3.47
C VAL A 57 1.03 -2.23 4.98
N ILE A 58 1.95 -2.96 5.63
CA ILE A 58 2.26 -2.75 7.04
C ILE A 58 3.60 -2.04 7.11
N PHE A 59 3.64 -0.89 7.80
CA PHE A 59 4.79 -0.01 7.77
C PHE A 59 4.94 0.76 9.07
N ARG A 60 6.09 1.42 9.23
CA ARG A 60 6.39 2.25 10.39
C ARG A 60 6.37 3.72 10.00
N ALA A 61 5.89 4.56 10.92
CA ALA A 61 5.93 6.00 10.77
C ALA A 61 6.04 6.63 12.15
N ALA A 62 6.55 7.85 12.21
CA ALA A 62 6.76 8.54 13.47
C ALA A 62 5.44 8.86 14.18
N ASN A 63 4.40 9.17 13.40
CA ASN A 63 3.08 9.55 13.90
C ASN A 63 2.04 9.36 12.79
N GLU A 64 0.78 9.63 13.10
CA GLU A 64 -0.32 9.45 12.15
C GLU A 64 -0.19 10.37 10.94
N ASP A 65 0.26 11.62 11.13
CA ASP A 65 0.46 12.55 10.00
C ASP A 65 1.50 12.01 9.02
N ALA A 66 2.61 11.49 9.54
CA ALA A 66 3.65 10.89 8.71
C ALA A 66 3.12 9.63 8.00
N ALA A 67 2.29 8.85 8.68
CA ALA A 67 1.68 7.66 8.10
C ALA A 67 0.73 8.02 6.97
N ASN A 68 -0.10 9.05 7.15
CA ASN A 68 -0.99 9.56 6.10
C ASN A 68 -0.19 10.04 4.90
N THR A 69 0.89 10.78 5.14
CA THR A 69 1.76 11.27 4.07
C THR A 69 2.35 10.12 3.26
N PHE A 70 2.82 9.09 3.94
CA PHE A 70 3.38 7.92 3.28
C PHE A 70 2.34 7.23 2.39
N MET A 71 1.13 7.01 2.92
CA MET A 71 0.05 6.36 2.17
C MET A 71 -0.36 7.19 0.95
N PHE A 72 -0.55 8.52 1.13
CA PHE A 72 -1.00 9.38 0.03
C PHE A 72 0.07 9.62 -1.04
N ASN A 73 1.34 9.35 -0.73
CA ASN A 73 2.42 9.43 -1.72
C ASN A 73 2.62 8.13 -2.50
N ASP A 74 1.95 7.06 -2.12
CA ASP A 74 1.92 5.84 -2.94
C ASP A 74 1.29 6.19 -4.28
N PRO A 75 1.97 5.94 -5.42
CA PRO A 75 1.43 6.30 -6.73
C PRO A 75 0.04 5.75 -7.02
N SER A 76 -0.27 4.55 -6.53
CA SER A 76 -1.60 3.95 -6.75
C SER A 76 -2.71 4.74 -6.05
N VAL A 77 -2.40 5.34 -4.92
CA VAL A 77 -3.33 6.17 -4.15
C VAL A 77 -3.33 7.60 -4.70
N LYS A 78 -2.15 8.17 -4.90
CA LYS A 78 -2.00 9.54 -5.37
C LYS A 78 -2.66 9.78 -6.72
N LYS A 79 -2.60 8.78 -7.60
CA LYS A 79 -3.16 8.85 -8.95
C LYS A 79 -4.55 8.24 -9.07
N ASN A 80 -5.19 7.97 -7.93
CA ASN A 80 -6.59 7.54 -7.85
C ASN A 80 -6.90 6.20 -8.58
N VAL A 81 -5.92 5.32 -8.65
CA VAL A 81 -6.13 3.95 -9.16
C VAL A 81 -6.68 3.06 -8.06
N MET A 82 -6.26 3.33 -6.82
CA MET A 82 -6.70 2.61 -5.63
C MET A 82 -7.33 3.56 -4.62
N LEU A 83 -8.34 3.07 -3.92
CA LEU A 83 -8.83 3.68 -2.68
C LEU A 83 -8.02 3.13 -1.54
N ALA A 84 -7.69 3.97 -0.56
CA ALA A 84 -6.86 3.57 0.56
C ALA A 84 -7.49 3.95 1.90
N GLU A 85 -7.22 3.11 2.90
CA GLU A 85 -7.74 3.28 4.25
C GLU A 85 -6.61 3.01 5.23
N LEU A 86 -6.30 3.98 6.10
CA LEU A 86 -5.22 3.88 7.07
C LEU A 86 -5.74 3.52 8.46
N HIS A 87 -5.04 2.62 9.14
CA HIS A 87 -5.31 2.31 10.55
C HIS A 87 -4.00 2.22 11.32
N PRO A 88 -3.96 2.76 12.54
CA PRO A 88 -2.86 2.43 13.46
C PRO A 88 -2.99 0.96 13.88
N MET A 89 -1.85 0.30 14.06
CA MET A 89 -1.85 -1.07 14.52
C MET A 89 -0.61 -1.34 15.36
N ARG A 90 -0.59 -2.46 16.03
CA ARG A 90 0.58 -2.93 16.74
C ARG A 90 0.83 -4.38 16.36
N ILE A 91 2.06 -4.67 15.97
CA ILE A 91 2.47 -6.04 15.74
C ILE A 91 2.68 -6.67 17.11
N SER A 92 1.81 -7.61 17.47
CA SER A 92 1.89 -8.29 18.77
C SER A 92 2.55 -9.65 18.65
N VAL A 93 2.41 -10.31 17.51
CA VAL A 93 3.03 -11.61 17.22
C VAL A 93 3.59 -11.56 15.82
N GLN A 94 4.83 -12.00 15.67
CA GLN A 94 5.50 -11.99 14.38
C GLN A 94 6.20 -13.32 14.17
N GLY A 95 5.92 -13.97 13.05
CA GLY A 95 6.61 -15.18 12.64
C GLY A 95 8.01 -14.89 12.10
N GLN A 96 8.78 -15.94 11.91
CA GLN A 96 10.13 -15.84 11.38
C GLN A 96 10.25 -16.38 9.98
#